data_361d8a85a5d13916665b33bea8e32416
#
_entry.id   361d8a85a5d13916665b33bea8e32416
#
_cell.length_a   1.000
_cell.length_b   1.000
_cell.length_c   1.000
_cell.angle_alpha   90.00
_cell.angle_beta   90.00
_cell.angle_gamma   90.00
#
_symmetry.space_group_name_H-M   'P 1'
#
loop_
_entity.id
_entity.type
_entity.pdbx_description
1 polymer ?
#
loop_
_entity_poly.entity_id
_entity_poly.type
_entity_poly.pdbx_seq_one_letter_code
_entity_poly.pdbx_strand_id
1 'polypeptide(L)'
;IKNFKNYFKTSEAKWITYLSATSVYGDHNGQWVDENSETKPTSLNGVERLKIEKDWMTLSNKFNLPFQIFRLSGIYSNQYNILTRLKSGKAQIINKKNHFFSRIHVEDIANILSNSCNHFKKNEVYNISDDKPASSEEVALYGVKLLGINKPKTVEVNKIESEMLKNFYKDSKRVDNKKMKKFFNYNLKYPTYVEGLDYIFNNII
;
A
#
# COMPACT_ATOMS: atom_id res chain seq x y z
N ILE A 1 7.59 20.28 3.65
CA ILE A 1 6.58 21.20 3.07
C ILE A 1 6.90 22.64 3.48
N LYS A 2 7.08 22.97 4.78
CA LYS A 2 7.32 24.33 5.26
C LYS A 2 8.46 25.04 4.51
N ASN A 3 9.57 24.35 4.26
CA ASN A 3 10.76 24.90 3.58
C ASN A 3 10.54 25.18 2.09
N PHE A 4 9.55 24.56 1.47
CA PHE A 4 9.25 24.72 0.03
C PHE A 4 8.01 25.60 -0.24
N LYS A 5 7.42 26.20 0.80
CA LYS A 5 6.19 26.98 0.66
C LYS A 5 6.31 28.14 -0.34
N ASN A 6 7.45 28.85 -0.32
CA ASN A 6 7.69 29.97 -1.24
C ASN A 6 7.87 29.47 -2.68
N TYR A 7 8.52 28.31 -2.88
CA TYR A 7 8.64 27.68 -4.17
C TYR A 7 7.26 27.35 -4.77
N PHE A 8 6.38 26.71 -4.00
CA PHE A 8 5.05 26.36 -4.47
C PHE A 8 4.11 27.55 -4.72
N LYS A 9 4.38 28.70 -4.10
CA LYS A 9 3.63 29.94 -4.35
C LYS A 9 3.77 30.42 -5.81
N THR A 10 4.93 30.22 -6.40
CA THR A 10 5.27 30.66 -7.78
C THR A 10 5.49 29.49 -8.75
N SER A 11 5.18 28.26 -8.32
CA SER A 11 5.41 27.06 -9.10
C SER A 11 4.44 26.96 -10.26
N GLU A 12 4.98 26.67 -11.44
CA GLU A 12 4.24 26.31 -12.65
C GLU A 12 4.02 24.79 -12.78
N ALA A 13 4.15 24.05 -11.68
CA ALA A 13 3.92 22.62 -11.66
C ALA A 13 2.52 22.30 -12.19
N LYS A 14 2.43 21.36 -13.13
CA LYS A 14 1.15 20.93 -13.73
C LYS A 14 0.61 19.65 -13.13
N TRP A 15 1.40 19.01 -12.28
CA TRP A 15 1.04 17.76 -11.62
C TRP A 15 1.91 17.56 -10.37
N ILE A 16 1.27 17.26 -9.25
CA ILE A 16 1.91 16.94 -7.98
C ILE A 16 1.14 15.77 -7.36
N THR A 17 1.83 14.68 -7.10
CA THR A 17 1.25 13.53 -6.40
C THR A 17 2.05 13.21 -5.15
N TYR A 18 1.40 13.23 -3.99
CA TYR A 18 2.01 12.74 -2.75
C TYR A 18 1.75 11.25 -2.59
N LEU A 19 2.82 10.46 -2.53
CA LEU A 19 2.76 9.03 -2.24
C LEU A 19 2.65 8.81 -0.73
N SER A 20 1.42 8.74 -0.26
CA SER A 20 1.07 8.41 1.12
C SER A 20 0.96 6.90 1.30
N ALA A 21 0.38 6.44 2.38
CA ALA A 21 0.16 5.02 2.63
C ALA A 21 -1.19 4.77 3.31
N THR A 22 -1.74 3.58 3.12
CA THR A 22 -2.98 3.14 3.77
C THR A 22 -2.86 2.99 5.30
N SER A 23 -1.66 3.14 5.86
CA SER A 23 -1.44 3.24 7.32
C SER A 23 -2.15 4.43 7.97
N VAL A 24 -2.54 5.45 7.21
CA VAL A 24 -3.33 6.59 7.70
C VAL A 24 -4.72 6.19 8.20
N TYR A 25 -5.27 5.08 7.73
CA TYR A 25 -6.55 4.57 8.21
C TYR A 25 -6.47 3.96 9.62
N GLY A 26 -5.32 3.39 10.01
CA GLY A 26 -5.18 2.63 11.26
C GLY A 26 -5.94 1.31 11.24
N ASP A 27 -6.42 0.88 12.40
CA ASP A 27 -7.18 -0.36 12.55
C ASP A 27 -8.68 -0.17 12.29
N HIS A 28 -9.23 -1.02 11.44
CA HIS A 28 -10.66 -1.11 11.16
C HIS A 28 -11.22 -2.51 11.39
N ASN A 29 -10.58 -3.31 12.24
CA ASN A 29 -11.02 -4.68 12.61
C ASN A 29 -11.28 -5.56 11.38
N GLY A 30 -10.46 -5.43 10.33
CA GLY A 30 -10.61 -6.17 9.08
C GLY A 30 -11.76 -5.71 8.17
N GLN A 31 -12.45 -4.63 8.50
CA GLN A 31 -13.49 -4.07 7.64
C GLN A 31 -12.90 -3.38 6.39
N TRP A 32 -13.75 -3.18 5.39
CA TRP A 32 -13.40 -2.43 4.19
C TRP A 32 -13.31 -0.93 4.51
N VAL A 33 -12.30 -0.30 3.94
CA VAL A 33 -12.09 1.15 3.98
C VAL A 33 -11.96 1.69 2.56
N ASP A 34 -12.56 2.84 2.32
CA ASP A 34 -12.44 3.66 1.12
C ASP A 34 -11.83 5.03 1.47
N GLU A 35 -11.75 5.92 0.49
CA GLU A 35 -11.16 7.24 0.67
C GLU A 35 -11.97 8.17 1.59
N ASN A 36 -13.24 7.85 1.86
CA ASN A 36 -14.13 8.58 2.77
C ASN A 36 -14.08 8.02 4.20
N SER A 37 -13.48 6.86 4.38
CA SER A 37 -13.39 6.21 5.68
C SER A 37 -12.54 7.02 6.66
N GLU A 38 -12.87 6.91 7.94
CA GLU A 38 -12.15 7.60 9.02
C GLU A 38 -10.65 7.26 8.99
N THR A 39 -9.81 8.29 9.13
CA THR A 39 -8.37 8.16 9.29
C THR A 39 -7.98 8.25 10.76
N LYS A 40 -7.57 7.12 11.34
CA LYS A 40 -7.20 6.98 12.76
C LYS A 40 -5.89 6.18 12.92
N PRO A 41 -4.76 6.72 12.41
CA PRO A 41 -3.50 5.99 12.39
C PRO A 41 -3.04 5.59 13.79
N THR A 42 -2.54 4.36 13.93
CA THR A 42 -2.04 3.80 15.19
C THR A 42 -0.51 3.81 15.28
N SER A 43 0.17 3.92 14.14
CA SER A 43 1.65 3.99 14.04
C SER A 43 2.14 5.42 13.89
N LEU A 44 3.35 5.71 14.41
CA LEU A 44 3.99 7.02 14.23
C LEU A 44 4.09 7.42 12.76
N ASN A 45 4.50 6.51 11.90
CA ASN A 45 4.59 6.76 10.45
C ASN A 45 3.22 7.11 9.85
N GLY A 46 2.15 6.44 10.29
CA GLY A 46 0.78 6.74 9.85
C GLY A 46 0.32 8.14 10.29
N VAL A 47 0.61 8.51 11.54
CA VAL A 47 0.32 9.86 12.08
C VAL A 47 1.06 10.93 11.29
N GLU A 48 2.35 10.76 11.05
CA GLU A 48 3.15 11.70 10.28
C GLU A 48 2.66 11.84 8.83
N ARG A 49 2.34 10.71 8.17
CA ARG A 49 1.78 10.74 6.80
C ARG A 49 0.46 11.49 6.74
N LEU A 50 -0.45 11.23 7.68
CA LEU A 50 -1.73 11.94 7.75
C LEU A 50 -1.55 13.44 7.96
N LYS A 51 -0.59 13.85 8.81
CA LYS A 51 -0.23 15.25 8.99
C LYS A 51 0.28 15.88 7.68
N ILE A 52 1.15 15.15 6.95
CA ILE A 52 1.67 15.62 5.67
C ILE A 52 0.55 15.71 4.61
N GLU A 53 -0.39 14.76 4.57
CA GLU A 53 -1.57 14.85 3.70
C GLU A 53 -2.36 16.16 3.95
N LYS A 54 -2.63 16.48 5.22
CA LYS A 54 -3.35 17.71 5.63
C LYS A 54 -2.57 18.97 5.27
N ASP A 55 -1.26 18.97 5.49
CA ASP A 55 -0.39 20.10 5.16
C ASP A 55 -0.38 20.34 3.63
N TRP A 56 -0.29 19.28 2.82
CA TRP A 56 -0.35 19.38 1.37
C TRP A 56 -1.72 19.86 0.87
N MET A 57 -2.82 19.35 1.42
CA MET A 57 -4.18 19.82 1.09
C MET A 57 -4.35 21.30 1.38
N THR A 58 -3.87 21.74 2.55
CA THR A 58 -3.89 23.16 2.94
C THR A 58 -3.10 24.01 1.96
N LEU A 59 -1.90 23.56 1.56
CA LEU A 59 -1.04 24.28 0.62
C LEU A 59 -1.66 24.30 -0.78
N SER A 60 -2.20 23.18 -1.23
CA SER A 60 -2.88 23.07 -2.51
C SER A 60 -4.09 23.99 -2.60
N ASN A 61 -4.92 24.03 -1.58
CA ASN A 61 -6.06 24.95 -1.53
C ASN A 61 -5.60 26.42 -1.55
N LYS A 62 -4.56 26.75 -0.78
CA LYS A 62 -4.04 28.13 -0.69
C LYS A 62 -3.46 28.67 -2.01
N PHE A 63 -2.73 27.85 -2.74
CA PHE A 63 -1.99 28.25 -3.94
C PHE A 63 -2.56 27.67 -5.24
N ASN A 64 -3.72 27.05 -5.15
CA ASN A 64 -4.40 26.41 -6.29
C ASN A 64 -3.55 25.38 -7.02
N LEU A 65 -2.76 24.57 -6.29
CA LEU A 65 -1.83 23.61 -6.88
C LEU A 65 -2.55 22.42 -7.52
N PRO A 66 -1.99 21.84 -8.59
CA PRO A 66 -2.49 20.62 -9.24
C PRO A 66 -2.05 19.38 -8.42
N PHE A 67 -2.67 19.17 -7.28
CA PHE A 67 -2.24 18.21 -6.26
C PHE A 67 -3.25 17.09 -6.06
N GLN A 68 -2.73 15.87 -5.85
CA GLN A 68 -3.50 14.68 -5.45
C GLN A 68 -2.70 13.80 -4.50
N ILE A 69 -3.36 12.85 -3.85
CA ILE A 69 -2.77 11.90 -2.89
C ILE A 69 -3.04 10.47 -3.35
N PHE A 70 -1.99 9.65 -3.36
CA PHE A 70 -2.06 8.21 -3.53
C PHE A 70 -1.75 7.52 -2.21
N ARG A 71 -2.74 6.86 -1.59
CA ARG A 71 -2.57 6.02 -0.40
C ARG A 71 -2.17 4.62 -0.85
N LEU A 72 -0.88 4.32 -0.81
CA LEU A 72 -0.33 3.05 -1.27
C LEU A 72 -0.56 1.96 -0.22
N SER A 73 -1.03 0.79 -0.66
CA SER A 73 -1.07 -0.43 0.12
C SER A 73 0.33 -1.06 0.24
N GLY A 74 0.45 -2.23 0.86
CA GLY A 74 1.73 -2.92 1.03
C GLY A 74 2.39 -3.23 -0.31
N ILE A 75 3.50 -2.56 -0.60
CA ILE A 75 4.20 -2.68 -1.89
C ILE A 75 4.98 -3.99 -1.95
N TYR A 76 4.87 -4.71 -3.05
CA TYR A 76 5.77 -5.81 -3.39
C TYR A 76 6.29 -5.67 -4.83
N SER A 77 7.41 -6.34 -5.11
CA SER A 77 8.12 -6.24 -6.39
C SER A 77 8.89 -7.53 -6.69
N ASN A 78 9.51 -7.60 -7.86
CA ASN A 78 10.39 -8.70 -8.23
C ASN A 78 11.50 -8.96 -7.21
N GLN A 79 12.00 -7.93 -6.53
CA GLN A 79 13.08 -8.04 -5.54
C GLN A 79 12.57 -8.21 -4.11
N TYR A 80 11.45 -7.58 -3.77
CA TYR A 80 10.90 -7.55 -2.40
C TYR A 80 9.53 -8.23 -2.37
N ASN A 81 9.53 -9.53 -2.14
CA ASN A 81 8.32 -10.35 -2.10
C ASN A 81 8.47 -11.51 -1.13
N ILE A 82 7.40 -12.28 -0.95
CA ILE A 82 7.41 -13.43 -0.04
C ILE A 82 8.26 -14.59 -0.57
N LEU A 83 8.37 -14.78 -1.90
CA LEU A 83 9.15 -15.89 -2.48
C LEU A 83 10.64 -15.72 -2.17
N THR A 84 11.19 -14.52 -2.35
CA THR A 84 12.60 -14.22 -2.03
C THR A 84 12.89 -14.42 -0.53
N ARG A 85 11.95 -14.04 0.34
CA ARG A 85 12.08 -14.26 1.79
C ARG A 85 12.00 -15.73 2.17
N LEU A 86 11.12 -16.51 1.53
CA LEU A 86 11.01 -17.96 1.72
C LEU A 86 12.28 -18.67 1.27
N LYS A 87 12.79 -18.38 0.07
CA LYS A 87 14.04 -18.97 -0.46
C LYS A 87 15.25 -18.65 0.43
N SER A 88 15.33 -17.47 1.01
CA SER A 88 16.42 -17.09 1.91
C SER A 88 16.29 -17.64 3.34
N GLY A 89 15.23 -18.39 3.65
CA GLY A 89 14.98 -18.89 5.01
C GLY A 89 14.57 -17.82 6.03
N LYS A 90 14.39 -16.57 5.60
CA LYS A 90 14.05 -15.43 6.47
C LYS A 90 12.55 -15.25 6.71
N ALA A 91 11.71 -16.01 6.01
CA ALA A 91 10.27 -15.91 6.20
C ALA A 91 9.82 -16.69 7.43
N GLN A 92 8.95 -16.05 8.22
CA GLN A 92 8.17 -16.68 9.26
C GLN A 92 6.69 -16.53 8.91
N ILE A 93 5.91 -17.56 9.19
CA ILE A 93 4.45 -17.48 9.06
C ILE A 93 3.91 -16.96 10.38
N ILE A 94 3.29 -15.79 10.35
CA ILE A 94 2.66 -15.22 11.53
C ILE A 94 1.17 -15.54 11.48
N ASN A 95 0.71 -16.30 12.47
CA ASN A 95 -0.70 -16.62 12.62
C ASN A 95 -1.41 -15.53 13.42
N LYS A 96 -2.30 -14.80 12.74
CA LYS A 96 -3.26 -13.87 13.36
C LYS A 96 -4.60 -14.02 12.66
N LYS A 97 -5.58 -14.61 13.35
CA LYS A 97 -6.93 -14.82 12.81
C LYS A 97 -7.58 -13.49 12.41
N ASN A 98 -8.35 -13.51 11.33
CA ASN A 98 -9.11 -12.35 10.83
C ASN A 98 -8.27 -11.10 10.59
N HIS A 99 -7.00 -11.27 10.18
CA HIS A 99 -6.09 -10.18 9.93
C HIS A 99 -5.82 -10.06 8.42
N PHE A 100 -6.12 -8.89 7.88
CA PHE A 100 -6.05 -8.63 6.44
C PHE A 100 -5.07 -7.51 6.12
N PHE A 101 -4.31 -7.72 5.05
CA PHE A 101 -3.46 -6.73 4.43
C PHE A 101 -3.84 -6.59 2.96
N SER A 102 -3.94 -5.35 2.52
CA SER A 102 -4.00 -5.02 1.11
C SER A 102 -2.60 -4.78 0.56
N ARG A 103 -2.39 -5.13 -0.69
CA ARG A 103 -1.08 -5.06 -1.38
C ARG A 103 -1.22 -4.35 -2.71
N ILE A 104 -0.08 -4.07 -3.32
CA ILE A 104 -0.01 -3.56 -4.68
C ILE A 104 1.35 -3.90 -5.28
N HIS A 105 1.39 -4.34 -6.53
CA HIS A 105 2.65 -4.53 -7.24
C HIS A 105 3.24 -3.19 -7.68
N VAL A 106 4.57 -3.05 -7.60
CA VAL A 106 5.26 -1.79 -7.90
C VAL A 106 5.02 -1.32 -9.34
N GLU A 107 4.87 -2.24 -10.30
CA GLU A 107 4.58 -1.87 -11.70
C GLU A 107 3.19 -1.26 -11.87
N ASP A 108 2.18 -1.74 -11.12
CA ASP A 108 0.86 -1.11 -11.13
C ASP A 108 0.91 0.31 -10.56
N ILE A 109 1.71 0.54 -9.50
CA ILE A 109 1.95 1.90 -8.99
C ILE A 109 2.54 2.78 -10.10
N ALA A 110 3.59 2.31 -10.78
CA ALA A 110 4.26 3.07 -11.83
C ALA A 110 3.32 3.41 -13.00
N ASN A 111 2.50 2.45 -13.44
CA ASN A 111 1.55 2.64 -14.51
C ASN A 111 0.44 3.64 -14.12
N ILE A 112 -0.10 3.53 -12.91
CA ILE A 112 -1.12 4.48 -12.40
C ILE A 112 -0.52 5.89 -12.26
N LEU A 113 0.71 6.01 -11.77
CA LEU A 113 1.43 7.29 -11.68
C LEU A 113 1.62 7.91 -13.08
N SER A 114 2.08 7.13 -14.04
CA SER A 114 2.26 7.59 -15.42
C SER A 114 0.94 8.07 -16.03
N ASN A 115 -0.13 7.31 -15.86
CA ASN A 115 -1.47 7.70 -16.31
C ASN A 115 -1.92 9.01 -15.64
N SER A 116 -1.65 9.17 -14.35
CA SER A 116 -2.06 10.33 -13.57
C SER A 116 -1.36 11.65 -13.97
N CYS A 117 -0.25 11.61 -14.71
CA CYS A 117 0.39 12.83 -15.23
C CYS A 117 -0.52 13.59 -16.20
N ASN A 118 -1.31 12.86 -16.99
CA ASN A 118 -2.19 13.44 -18.02
C ASN A 118 -3.67 13.41 -17.62
N HIS A 119 -4.02 12.61 -16.62
CA HIS A 119 -5.39 12.41 -16.18
C HIS A 119 -5.45 12.46 -14.66
N PHE A 120 -5.67 13.64 -14.11
CA PHE A 120 -5.77 13.82 -12.65
C PHE A 120 -6.92 14.75 -12.27
N LYS A 121 -7.37 14.64 -11.03
CA LYS A 121 -8.34 15.55 -10.43
C LYS A 121 -7.74 16.16 -9.17
N LYS A 122 -7.76 17.50 -9.14
CA LYS A 122 -7.18 18.28 -8.05
C LYS A 122 -7.84 17.96 -6.71
N ASN A 123 -6.99 17.89 -5.68
CA ASN A 123 -7.36 17.66 -4.27
C ASN A 123 -8.10 16.32 -4.03
N GLU A 124 -7.89 15.35 -4.92
CA GLU A 124 -8.44 14.02 -4.74
C GLU A 124 -7.46 13.08 -4.04
N VAL A 125 -8.03 12.12 -3.36
CA VAL A 125 -7.32 10.99 -2.73
C VAL A 125 -7.74 9.73 -3.44
N TYR A 126 -6.77 8.82 -3.70
CA TYR A 126 -7.01 7.51 -4.29
C TYR A 126 -6.29 6.43 -3.48
N ASN A 127 -7.00 5.35 -3.20
CA ASN A 127 -6.39 4.14 -2.67
C ASN A 127 -5.75 3.35 -3.81
N ILE A 128 -4.45 3.08 -3.69
CA ILE A 128 -3.70 2.29 -4.66
C ILE A 128 -3.44 0.91 -4.06
N SER A 129 -4.30 -0.03 -4.45
CA SER A 129 -4.35 -1.39 -3.90
C SER A 129 -4.74 -2.39 -4.98
N ASP A 130 -4.34 -3.66 -4.79
CA ASP A 130 -4.86 -4.78 -5.57
C ASP A 130 -6.31 -5.15 -5.15
N ASP A 131 -6.90 -6.13 -5.83
CA ASP A 131 -8.30 -6.53 -5.66
C ASP A 131 -8.51 -7.52 -4.51
N LYS A 132 -7.42 -8.12 -3.97
CA LYS A 132 -7.53 -9.22 -3.01
C LYS A 132 -6.75 -8.98 -1.71
N PRO A 133 -7.35 -8.31 -0.72
CA PRO A 133 -6.80 -8.32 0.62
C PRO A 133 -6.68 -9.75 1.17
N ALA A 134 -5.52 -10.10 1.69
CA ALA A 134 -5.26 -11.45 2.20
C ALA A 134 -4.40 -11.40 3.47
N SER A 135 -4.48 -12.44 4.30
CA SER A 135 -3.59 -12.56 5.46
C SER A 135 -2.14 -12.77 5.00
N SER A 136 -1.18 -12.46 5.88
CA SER A 136 0.23 -12.78 5.60
C SER A 136 0.47 -14.29 5.54
N GLU A 137 -0.28 -15.07 6.31
CA GLU A 137 -0.23 -16.53 6.28
C GLU A 137 -0.69 -17.08 4.93
N GLU A 138 -1.85 -16.62 4.41
CA GLU A 138 -2.38 -17.05 3.11
C GLU A 138 -1.35 -16.82 1.98
N VAL A 139 -0.77 -15.63 1.94
CA VAL A 139 0.23 -15.29 0.92
C VAL A 139 1.53 -16.09 1.08
N ALA A 140 1.97 -16.34 2.32
CA ALA A 140 3.15 -17.16 2.58
C ALA A 140 2.92 -18.63 2.18
N LEU A 141 1.75 -19.19 2.49
CA LEU A 141 1.40 -20.56 2.10
C LEU A 141 1.28 -20.71 0.58
N TYR A 142 0.78 -19.69 -0.12
CA TYR A 142 0.79 -19.67 -1.57
C TYR A 142 2.23 -19.71 -2.11
N GLY A 143 3.13 -18.91 -1.55
CA GLY A 143 4.54 -18.93 -1.92
C GLY A 143 5.23 -20.27 -1.61
N VAL A 144 4.92 -20.92 -0.49
CA VAL A 144 5.40 -22.26 -0.14
C VAL A 144 4.98 -23.28 -1.21
N LYS A 145 3.71 -23.21 -1.64
CA LYS A 145 3.18 -24.09 -2.71
C LYS A 145 3.92 -23.86 -4.04
N LEU A 146 4.12 -22.62 -4.45
CA LEU A 146 4.82 -22.29 -5.69
C LEU A 146 6.27 -22.80 -5.69
N LEU A 147 6.97 -22.62 -4.57
CA LEU A 147 8.38 -23.02 -4.44
C LEU A 147 8.56 -24.52 -4.19
N GLY A 148 7.52 -25.26 -3.89
CA GLY A 148 7.62 -26.69 -3.54
C GLY A 148 8.44 -26.97 -2.28
N ILE A 149 8.49 -26.04 -1.33
CA ILE A 149 9.29 -26.16 -0.10
C ILE A 149 8.44 -26.50 1.12
N ASN A 150 9.11 -26.96 2.19
CA ASN A 150 8.43 -27.20 3.46
C ASN A 150 7.95 -25.88 4.09
N LYS A 151 6.79 -25.95 4.76
CA LYS A 151 6.21 -24.80 5.49
C LYS A 151 7.19 -24.29 6.55
N PRO A 152 7.56 -23.00 6.54
CA PRO A 152 8.36 -22.40 7.60
C PRO A 152 7.66 -22.45 8.96
N LYS A 153 8.43 -22.24 10.03
CA LYS A 153 7.90 -22.18 11.40
C LYS A 153 6.79 -21.14 11.50
N THR A 154 5.67 -21.56 12.06
CA THR A 154 4.58 -20.65 12.44
C THR A 154 4.87 -20.02 13.79
N VAL A 155 4.73 -18.72 13.88
CA VAL A 155 4.94 -17.92 15.10
C VAL A 155 3.64 -17.22 15.46
N GLU A 156 3.26 -17.30 16.72
CA GLU A 156 2.13 -16.56 17.26
C GLU A 156 2.45 -15.05 17.33
N VAL A 157 1.46 -14.21 17.09
CA VAL A 157 1.64 -12.76 17.03
C VAL A 157 2.21 -12.17 18.33
N ASN A 158 1.89 -12.75 19.48
CA ASN A 158 2.41 -12.33 20.78
C ASN A 158 3.88 -12.69 21.03
N LYS A 159 4.46 -13.57 20.19
CA LYS A 159 5.87 -13.98 20.24
C LYS A 159 6.76 -13.23 19.24
N ILE A 160 6.22 -12.24 18.55
CA ILE A 160 7.00 -11.39 17.65
C ILE A 160 7.93 -10.50 18.50
N GLU A 161 9.21 -10.51 18.21
CA GLU A 161 10.22 -9.68 18.91
C GLU A 161 10.34 -8.28 18.28
N SER A 162 10.32 -8.21 16.95
CA SER A 162 10.48 -6.97 16.21
C SER A 162 9.32 -5.99 16.43
N GLU A 163 9.61 -4.81 16.98
CA GLU A 163 8.63 -3.73 17.17
C GLU A 163 8.00 -3.27 15.84
N MET A 164 8.78 -3.22 14.77
CA MET A 164 8.27 -2.89 13.44
C MET A 164 7.23 -3.92 12.99
N LEU A 165 7.49 -5.20 13.21
CA LEU A 165 6.57 -6.27 12.85
C LEU A 165 5.33 -6.29 13.76
N LYS A 166 5.48 -6.03 15.07
CA LYS A 166 4.36 -5.86 15.99
C LYS A 166 3.43 -4.73 15.53
N ASN A 167 3.99 -3.58 15.17
CA ASN A 167 3.22 -2.45 14.68
C ASN A 167 2.51 -2.76 13.36
N PHE A 168 3.13 -3.54 12.46
CA PHE A 168 2.52 -3.99 11.23
C PHE A 168 1.28 -4.88 11.48
N TYR A 169 1.31 -5.70 12.55
CA TYR A 169 0.19 -6.57 12.91
C TYR A 169 -0.86 -5.91 13.82
N LYS A 170 -0.70 -4.66 14.25
CA LYS A 170 -1.73 -3.94 15.02
C LYS A 170 -2.99 -3.68 14.21
N ASP A 171 -2.82 -3.24 12.98
CA ASP A 171 -3.91 -2.78 12.12
C ASP A 171 -4.39 -3.89 11.20
N SER A 172 -5.69 -4.06 11.11
CA SER A 172 -6.35 -4.95 10.15
C SER A 172 -7.42 -4.21 9.39
N LYS A 173 -7.33 -4.20 8.05
CA LYS A 173 -8.29 -3.57 7.16
C LYS A 173 -8.19 -4.13 5.76
N ARG A 174 -9.28 -3.99 5.00
CA ARG A 174 -9.33 -4.25 3.56
C ARG A 174 -9.50 -2.91 2.85
N VAL A 175 -8.72 -2.67 1.82
CA VAL A 175 -8.70 -1.38 1.11
C VAL A 175 -9.44 -1.50 -0.20
N ASP A 176 -10.49 -0.69 -0.38
CA ASP A 176 -11.24 -0.59 -1.64
C ASP A 176 -10.46 0.28 -2.64
N ASN A 177 -10.35 -0.19 -3.88
CA ASN A 177 -9.62 0.47 -4.97
C ASN A 177 -10.54 0.91 -6.13
N LYS A 178 -11.86 0.78 -5.97
CA LYS A 178 -12.82 1.05 -7.05
C LYS A 178 -12.74 2.47 -7.59
N LYS A 179 -12.51 3.45 -6.71
CA LYS A 179 -12.37 4.85 -7.10
C LYS A 179 -11.20 5.04 -8.05
N MET A 180 -10.04 4.48 -7.73
CA MET A 180 -8.84 4.51 -8.56
C MET A 180 -9.10 3.86 -9.92
N LYS A 181 -9.60 2.62 -9.94
CA LYS A 181 -9.90 1.88 -11.17
C LYS A 181 -10.87 2.63 -12.07
N LYS A 182 -11.95 3.16 -11.50
CA LYS A 182 -12.96 3.92 -12.24
C LYS A 182 -12.40 5.23 -12.81
N PHE A 183 -11.68 6.00 -11.99
CA PHE A 183 -11.19 7.31 -12.41
C PHE A 183 -10.11 7.22 -13.48
N PHE A 184 -9.10 6.35 -13.27
CA PHE A 184 -8.01 6.18 -14.23
C PHE A 184 -8.34 5.22 -15.38
N ASN A 185 -9.54 4.61 -15.38
CA ASN A 185 -9.92 3.54 -16.32
C ASN A 185 -8.81 2.48 -16.43
N TYR A 186 -8.31 2.05 -15.26
CA TYR A 186 -7.12 1.21 -15.18
C TYR A 186 -7.46 -0.21 -14.70
N ASN A 187 -7.07 -1.19 -15.49
CA ASN A 187 -7.07 -2.59 -15.12
C ASN A 187 -5.69 -2.94 -14.58
N LEU A 188 -5.63 -3.46 -13.36
CA LEU A 188 -4.39 -3.87 -12.73
C LEU A 188 -3.69 -4.95 -13.59
N LYS A 189 -2.39 -4.79 -13.80
CA LYS A 189 -1.55 -5.82 -14.44
C LYS A 189 -1.47 -7.06 -13.56
N TYR A 190 -1.42 -6.85 -12.25
CA TYR A 190 -1.44 -7.90 -11.24
C TYR A 190 -2.66 -7.69 -10.31
N PRO A 191 -3.85 -8.22 -10.71
CA PRO A 191 -5.10 -7.97 -9.99
C PRO A 191 -5.08 -8.47 -8.55
N THR A 192 -4.32 -9.53 -8.27
CA THR A 192 -4.11 -10.06 -6.91
C THR A 192 -2.66 -10.44 -6.69
N TYR A 193 -2.31 -10.74 -5.45
CA TYR A 193 -0.98 -11.29 -5.14
C TYR A 193 -0.70 -12.61 -5.87
N VAL A 194 -1.73 -13.34 -6.31
CA VAL A 194 -1.58 -14.63 -7.03
C VAL A 194 -0.88 -14.38 -8.36
N GLU A 195 -1.44 -13.54 -9.23
CA GLU A 195 -0.87 -13.23 -10.55
C GLU A 195 0.52 -12.59 -10.42
N GLY A 196 0.70 -11.73 -9.41
CA GLY A 196 2.00 -11.10 -9.16
C GLY A 196 3.08 -12.09 -8.73
N LEU A 197 2.76 -13.03 -7.83
CA LEU A 197 3.71 -14.06 -7.39
C LEU A 197 3.95 -15.11 -8.46
N ASP A 198 2.94 -15.49 -9.25
CA ASP A 198 3.09 -16.40 -10.39
C ASP A 198 4.04 -15.82 -11.45
N TYR A 199 3.87 -14.53 -11.76
CA TYR A 199 4.78 -13.83 -12.66
C TYR A 199 6.22 -13.84 -12.15
N ILE A 200 6.43 -13.50 -10.87
CA ILE A 200 7.75 -13.48 -10.24
C ILE A 200 8.37 -14.88 -10.24
N PHE A 201 7.60 -15.90 -9.91
CA PHE A 201 8.09 -17.29 -9.89
C PHE A 201 8.54 -17.76 -11.26
N ASN A 202 7.74 -17.49 -12.30
CA ASN A 202 7.99 -18.01 -13.64
C ASN A 202 9.06 -17.22 -14.42
N ASN A 203 9.33 -15.95 -14.06
CA ASN A 203 10.18 -15.06 -14.85
C ASN A 203 11.44 -14.56 -14.13
N ILE A 204 11.47 -14.62 -12.79
CA ILE A 204 12.52 -13.98 -11.99
C ILE A 204 13.24 -14.98 -11.09
N ILE A 205 12.60 -16.04 -10.62
CA ILE A 205 13.11 -17.02 -9.66
C ILE A 205 13.40 -18.37 -10.30
#